data_51e2666a9f7a699e34c7a97fd9340060
#
_entry.id   51e2666a9f7a699e34c7a97fd9340060
#
_cell.length_a   1.000
_cell.length_b   1.000
_cell.length_c   1.000
_cell.angle_alpha   90.00
_cell.angle_beta   90.00
_cell.angle_gamma   90.00
#
_symmetry.space_group_name_H-M   'P 1'
#
loop_
_entity.id
_entity.type
_entity.pdbx_description
1 polymer ?
#
loop_
_entity_poly.entity_id
_entity_poly.type
_entity_poly.pdbx_seq_one_letter_code
_entity_poly.pdbx_strand_id
1 'polypeptide(L)'
;MNKLQKFLERFSPPGFSTDRFFSFLLGGGFVSLLASLGYFFEYSKRYYDIVDRETGRIWPHQKMPPLDEMLFQYGFETFAVACIAFVIANYLYFFQESKSIYTMRRLRSPWELHLRCWTLPVLGALLMLLCGWLVTALYALHYFTTTPPELLPLSL
;
A
#
# COMPACT_ATOMS: atom_id res chain seq x y z
N MET A 1 -28.39 -5.74 -1.26
CA MET A 1 -27.46 -4.63 -1.46
C MET A 1 -27.07 -4.04 -0.11
N ASN A 2 -25.81 -4.19 0.29
CA ASN A 2 -25.34 -3.80 1.64
C ASN A 2 -25.37 -2.26 1.80
N LYS A 3 -25.62 -1.77 3.04
CA LYS A 3 -25.63 -0.32 3.35
C LYS A 3 -24.34 0.38 2.91
N LEU A 4 -23.22 -0.32 2.99
CA LEU A 4 -21.90 0.14 2.60
C LEU A 4 -21.80 0.33 1.07
N GLN A 5 -22.41 -0.56 0.30
CA GLN A 5 -22.43 -0.49 -1.17
C GLN A 5 -23.22 0.75 -1.64
N LYS A 6 -24.40 1.02 -1.04
CA LYS A 6 -25.17 2.24 -1.31
C LYS A 6 -24.44 3.53 -0.93
N PHE A 7 -23.65 3.48 0.15
CA PHE A 7 -22.83 4.62 0.57
C PHE A 7 -21.72 4.89 -0.45
N LEU A 8 -21.02 3.85 -0.89
CA LEU A 8 -19.93 3.97 -1.86
C LEU A 8 -20.41 4.41 -3.25
N GLU A 9 -21.57 3.91 -3.71
CA GLU A 9 -22.20 4.35 -4.96
C GLU A 9 -22.53 5.86 -4.97
N ARG A 10 -22.75 6.45 -3.81
CA ARG A 10 -22.99 7.90 -3.68
C ARG A 10 -21.72 8.73 -3.95
N PHE A 11 -20.54 8.16 -3.67
CA PHE A 11 -19.23 8.79 -3.85
C PHE A 11 -18.48 8.28 -5.09
N SER A 12 -19.08 7.37 -5.83
CA SER A 12 -18.52 6.92 -7.11
C SER A 12 -19.18 7.63 -8.28
N PRO A 13 -18.46 7.82 -9.38
CA PRO A 13 -19.04 8.29 -10.62
C PRO A 13 -20.15 7.33 -11.10
N PRO A 14 -21.29 7.84 -11.63
CA PRO A 14 -22.34 6.97 -12.18
C PRO A 14 -21.80 6.16 -13.36
N GLY A 15 -21.90 4.83 -13.26
CA GLY A 15 -21.38 3.88 -14.24
C GLY A 15 -19.98 3.33 -13.92
N PHE A 16 -19.31 3.84 -12.88
CA PHE A 16 -18.06 3.28 -12.40
C PHE A 16 -18.32 2.02 -11.57
N SER A 17 -17.67 0.91 -11.92
CA SER A 17 -17.80 -0.31 -11.13
C SER A 17 -16.90 -0.25 -9.89
N THR A 18 -17.49 0.07 -8.76
CA THR A 18 -16.83 0.05 -7.44
C THR A 18 -16.17 -1.30 -7.15
N ASP A 19 -16.78 -2.39 -7.62
CA ASP A 19 -16.26 -3.75 -7.42
C ASP A 19 -14.89 -3.96 -8.08
N ARG A 20 -14.67 -3.39 -9.28
CA ARG A 20 -13.36 -3.46 -9.96
C ARG A 20 -12.29 -2.69 -9.19
N PHE A 21 -12.64 -1.54 -8.63
CA PHE A 21 -11.72 -0.75 -7.83
C PHE A 21 -11.34 -1.48 -6.53
N PHE A 22 -12.32 -2.08 -5.84
CA PHE A 22 -12.05 -2.89 -4.66
C PHE A 22 -11.24 -4.14 -4.97
N SER A 23 -11.53 -4.83 -6.08
CA SER A 23 -10.71 -5.96 -6.52
C SER A 23 -9.27 -5.55 -6.81
N PHE A 24 -9.07 -4.37 -7.40
CA PHE A 24 -7.73 -3.80 -7.60
C PHE A 24 -7.03 -3.50 -6.27
N LEU A 25 -7.71 -2.86 -5.31
CA LEU A 25 -7.16 -2.59 -3.98
C LEU A 25 -6.79 -3.86 -3.22
N LEU A 26 -7.68 -4.85 -3.19
CA LEU A 26 -7.43 -6.12 -2.52
C LEU A 26 -6.30 -6.89 -3.20
N GLY A 27 -6.31 -6.97 -4.52
CA GLY A 27 -5.24 -7.62 -5.29
C GLY A 27 -3.89 -6.93 -5.09
N GLY A 28 -3.86 -5.60 -5.19
CA GLY A 28 -2.66 -4.79 -4.95
C GLY A 28 -2.14 -4.91 -3.53
N GLY A 29 -3.03 -4.85 -2.54
CA GLY A 29 -2.68 -5.05 -1.14
C GLY A 29 -2.11 -6.46 -0.89
N PHE A 30 -2.72 -7.50 -1.45
CA PHE A 30 -2.25 -8.86 -1.32
C PHE A 30 -0.86 -9.06 -1.95
N VAL A 31 -0.65 -8.56 -3.18
CA VAL A 31 0.65 -8.61 -3.86
C VAL A 31 1.71 -7.85 -3.06
N SER A 32 1.38 -6.67 -2.54
CA SER A 32 2.30 -5.87 -1.71
C SER A 32 2.66 -6.58 -0.41
N LEU A 33 1.70 -7.26 0.23
CA LEU A 33 1.95 -8.10 1.41
C LEU A 33 2.87 -9.27 1.08
N LEU A 34 2.63 -9.99 -0.02
CA LEU A 34 3.50 -11.08 -0.45
C LEU A 34 4.93 -10.58 -0.73
N ALA A 35 5.06 -9.44 -1.44
CA ALA A 35 6.36 -8.84 -1.69
C ALA A 35 7.09 -8.45 -0.40
N SER A 36 6.36 -7.93 0.60
CA SER A 36 6.93 -7.55 1.89
C SER A 36 7.47 -8.74 2.70
N LEU A 37 7.00 -9.97 2.45
CA LEU A 37 7.55 -11.17 3.07
C LEU A 37 9.03 -11.40 2.69
N GLY A 38 9.52 -10.78 1.62
CA GLY A 38 10.94 -10.74 1.28
C GLY A 38 11.84 -10.28 2.42
N TYR A 39 11.31 -9.44 3.34
CA TYR A 39 12.00 -9.05 4.56
C TYR A 39 12.50 -10.25 5.37
N PHE A 40 11.65 -11.27 5.58
CA PHE A 40 12.05 -12.43 6.39
C PHE A 40 13.17 -13.24 5.73
N PHE A 41 13.19 -13.34 4.42
CA PHE A 41 14.27 -14.01 3.69
C PHE A 41 15.57 -13.23 3.80
N GLU A 42 15.53 -11.91 3.60
CA GLU A 42 16.70 -11.06 3.71
C GLU A 42 17.23 -11.01 5.15
N TYR A 43 16.32 -10.87 6.14
CA TYR A 43 16.67 -10.92 7.56
C TYR A 43 17.35 -12.24 7.92
N SER A 44 16.75 -13.38 7.56
CA SER A 44 17.31 -14.71 7.87
C SER A 44 18.67 -14.88 7.21
N LYS A 45 18.81 -14.50 5.95
CA LYS A 45 20.08 -14.58 5.23
C LYS A 45 21.16 -13.79 5.94
N ARG A 46 20.92 -12.52 6.24
CA ARG A 46 21.87 -11.62 6.92
C ARG A 46 22.21 -12.10 8.33
N TYR A 47 21.19 -12.57 9.06
CA TYR A 47 21.39 -13.10 10.40
C TYR A 47 22.32 -14.32 10.40
N TYR A 48 22.13 -15.28 9.48
CA TYR A 48 22.97 -16.46 9.38
C TYR A 48 24.33 -16.20 8.72
N ASP A 49 24.52 -15.13 8.02
CA ASP A 49 25.84 -14.69 7.54
C ASP A 49 26.70 -14.16 8.70
N ILE A 50 26.06 -13.62 9.76
CA ILE A 50 26.73 -13.04 10.93
C ILE A 50 26.87 -14.05 12.08
N VAL A 51 25.87 -14.91 12.25
CA VAL A 51 25.83 -15.90 13.33
C VAL A 51 26.06 -17.30 12.74
N ASP A 52 27.12 -17.92 13.15
CA ASP A 52 27.41 -19.30 12.74
C ASP A 52 26.31 -20.25 13.25
N ARG A 53 25.72 -21.00 12.33
CA ARG A 53 24.60 -21.92 12.59
C ARG A 53 24.95 -23.06 13.57
N GLU A 54 26.21 -23.52 13.53
CA GLU A 54 26.61 -24.69 14.31
C GLU A 54 27.07 -24.33 15.73
N THR A 55 27.76 -23.22 15.85
CA THR A 55 28.38 -22.80 17.12
C THR A 55 27.62 -21.67 17.83
N GLY A 56 26.70 -21.00 17.14
CA GLY A 56 26.02 -19.82 17.66
C GLY A 56 26.95 -18.61 17.90
N ARG A 57 28.18 -18.66 17.39
CA ARG A 57 29.17 -17.60 17.58
C ARG A 57 28.92 -16.47 16.62
N ILE A 58 28.96 -15.26 17.13
CA ILE A 58 28.88 -14.02 16.35
C ILE A 58 30.25 -13.72 15.78
N TRP A 59 30.34 -13.52 14.47
CA TRP A 59 31.58 -13.11 13.81
C TRP A 59 31.97 -11.69 14.26
N PRO A 60 33.22 -11.49 14.73
CA PRO A 60 33.65 -10.18 15.22
C PRO A 60 33.58 -9.13 14.09
N HIS A 61 33.10 -7.93 14.43
CA HIS A 61 32.98 -6.76 13.56
C HIS A 61 31.87 -6.76 12.51
N GLN A 62 31.01 -7.77 12.45
CA GLN A 62 29.83 -7.73 11.61
C GLN A 62 28.60 -7.25 12.40
N LYS A 63 27.83 -6.31 11.83
CA LYS A 63 26.58 -5.81 12.37
C LYS A 63 25.45 -6.05 11.38
N MET A 64 24.25 -6.17 11.90
CA MET A 64 23.06 -6.23 11.05
C MET A 64 22.93 -4.92 10.27
N PRO A 65 22.55 -4.97 8.97
CA PRO A 65 22.25 -3.75 8.23
C PRO A 65 21.04 -3.04 8.84
N PRO A 66 20.91 -1.74 8.65
CA PRO A 66 19.76 -0.99 9.14
C PRO A 66 18.46 -1.50 8.51
N LEU A 67 17.35 -1.34 9.22
CA LEU A 67 16.05 -1.88 8.87
C LEU A 67 15.57 -1.42 7.48
N ASP A 68 15.85 -0.19 7.10
CA ASP A 68 15.46 0.43 5.83
C ASP A 68 16.06 -0.29 4.60
N GLU A 69 17.25 -0.85 4.71
CA GLU A 69 17.88 -1.65 3.64
C GLU A 69 17.19 -3.01 3.43
N MET A 70 16.48 -3.53 4.44
CA MET A 70 15.81 -4.82 4.38
C MET A 70 14.34 -4.73 3.99
N LEU A 71 13.76 -3.52 4.02
CA LEU A 71 12.33 -3.33 3.80
C LEU A 71 11.98 -3.21 2.31
N PHE A 72 11.09 -4.09 1.86
CA PHE A 72 10.49 -4.03 0.51
C PHE A 72 9.16 -3.24 0.54
N GLN A 73 9.22 -1.94 0.86
CA GLN A 73 8.03 -1.08 1.01
C GLN A 73 7.45 -0.60 -0.32
N TYR A 74 8.23 -0.62 -1.39
CA TYR A 74 7.87 -0.04 -2.69
C TYR A 74 6.55 -0.57 -3.28
N GLY A 75 6.10 -1.75 -2.86
CA GLY A 75 4.82 -2.32 -3.29
C GLY A 75 3.63 -1.45 -2.90
N PHE A 76 3.51 -1.08 -1.64
CA PHE A 76 2.39 -0.28 -1.13
C PHE A 76 2.40 1.14 -1.70
N GLU A 77 3.57 1.77 -1.82
CA GLU A 77 3.74 3.10 -2.40
C GLU A 77 3.36 3.09 -3.89
N THR A 78 3.82 2.10 -4.64
CA THR A 78 3.48 1.95 -6.07
C THR A 78 1.98 1.79 -6.27
N PHE A 79 1.31 0.98 -5.44
CA PHE A 79 -0.14 0.83 -5.52
C PHE A 79 -0.89 2.07 -5.04
N ALA A 80 -0.36 2.82 -4.08
CA ALA A 80 -0.93 4.11 -3.69
C ALA A 80 -0.88 5.12 -4.85
N VAL A 81 0.25 5.19 -5.56
CA VAL A 81 0.38 6.02 -6.77
C VAL A 81 -0.57 5.54 -7.88
N ALA A 82 -0.70 4.23 -8.08
CA ALA A 82 -1.64 3.66 -9.03
C ALA A 82 -3.10 4.01 -8.68
N CYS A 83 -3.47 4.04 -7.40
CA CYS A 83 -4.78 4.51 -6.96
C CYS A 83 -5.03 5.97 -7.37
N ILE A 84 -4.03 6.85 -7.23
CA ILE A 84 -4.15 8.24 -7.67
C ILE A 84 -4.31 8.33 -9.19
N ALA A 85 -3.62 7.47 -9.97
CA ALA A 85 -3.79 7.41 -11.42
C ALA A 85 -5.22 7.04 -11.84
N PHE A 86 -5.99 6.33 -11.00
CA PHE A 86 -7.42 6.10 -11.22
C PHE A 86 -8.25 7.40 -11.25
N VAL A 87 -7.79 8.48 -10.63
CA VAL A 87 -8.43 9.79 -10.76
C VAL A 87 -8.46 10.20 -12.22
N ILE A 88 -7.34 10.08 -12.92
CA ILE A 88 -7.22 10.41 -14.35
C ILE A 88 -8.17 9.52 -15.17
N ALA A 89 -8.17 8.23 -14.91
CA ALA A 89 -9.06 7.28 -15.58
C ALA A 89 -10.54 7.64 -15.37
N ASN A 90 -10.93 8.05 -14.16
CA ASN A 90 -12.28 8.50 -13.86
C ASN A 90 -12.67 9.76 -14.66
N TYR A 91 -11.75 10.74 -14.77
CA TYR A 91 -11.99 11.92 -15.59
C TYR A 91 -12.09 11.57 -17.06
N LEU A 92 -11.20 10.76 -17.61
CA LEU A 92 -11.25 10.32 -19.01
C LEU A 92 -12.55 9.59 -19.31
N TYR A 93 -13.01 8.70 -18.42
CA TYR A 93 -14.29 8.01 -18.55
C TYR A 93 -15.47 8.98 -18.66
N PHE A 94 -15.47 10.04 -17.83
CA PHE A 94 -16.51 11.05 -17.88
C PHE A 94 -16.51 11.89 -19.16
N PHE A 95 -15.32 12.21 -19.68
CA PHE A 95 -15.21 13.08 -20.86
C PHE A 95 -15.33 12.34 -22.18
N GLN A 96 -15.03 11.04 -22.23
CA GLN A 96 -15.07 10.27 -23.47
C GLN A 96 -16.46 9.73 -23.83
N GLU A 97 -17.33 9.51 -22.87
CA GLU A 97 -18.69 9.04 -23.16
C GLU A 97 -19.64 10.24 -23.43
N SER A 98 -20.36 10.19 -24.54
CA SER A 98 -21.40 11.16 -24.93
C SER A 98 -22.52 11.35 -23.87
N LYS A 99 -22.56 10.47 -22.88
CA LYS A 99 -23.42 10.55 -21.69
C LYS A 99 -23.02 11.68 -20.73
N SER A 100 -21.82 12.27 -20.87
CA SER A 100 -21.29 13.28 -19.96
C SER A 100 -22.19 14.51 -19.86
N ILE A 101 -22.78 14.97 -20.96
CA ILE A 101 -23.65 16.15 -21.01
C ILE A 101 -24.93 15.93 -20.20
N TYR A 102 -25.53 14.74 -20.32
CA TYR A 102 -26.74 14.40 -19.55
C TYR A 102 -26.44 14.18 -18.06
N THR A 103 -25.27 13.65 -17.73
CA THR A 103 -24.85 13.43 -16.36
C THR A 103 -24.48 14.75 -15.68
N MET A 104 -23.79 15.67 -16.39
CA MET A 104 -23.46 16.99 -15.88
C MET A 104 -24.70 17.86 -15.61
N ARG A 105 -25.76 17.75 -16.43
CA ARG A 105 -27.03 18.46 -16.19
C ARG A 105 -27.78 17.96 -14.96
N ARG A 106 -27.51 16.74 -14.47
CA ARG A 106 -28.12 16.17 -13.26
C ARG A 106 -27.30 16.44 -11.99
N LEU A 107 -26.05 16.89 -12.13
CA LEU A 107 -25.23 17.27 -10.98
C LEU A 107 -25.68 18.65 -10.47
N ARG A 108 -25.87 18.74 -9.19
CA ARG A 108 -26.30 19.99 -8.52
C ARG A 108 -25.20 21.06 -8.54
N SER A 109 -23.93 20.64 -8.67
CA SER A 109 -22.77 21.52 -8.73
C SER A 109 -21.62 20.83 -9.50
N PRO A 110 -20.79 21.58 -10.27
CA PRO A 110 -19.60 21.03 -10.92
C PRO A 110 -18.59 20.46 -9.92
N TRP A 111 -18.53 20.96 -8.70
CA TRP A 111 -17.70 20.43 -7.62
C TRP A 111 -18.07 19.00 -7.20
N GLU A 112 -19.33 18.62 -7.36
CA GLU A 112 -19.78 17.26 -7.03
C GLU A 112 -19.10 16.21 -7.92
N LEU A 113 -18.82 16.52 -9.18
CA LEU A 113 -18.09 15.66 -10.09
C LEU A 113 -16.65 15.44 -9.59
N HIS A 114 -15.97 16.53 -9.25
CA HIS A 114 -14.59 16.45 -8.75
C HIS A 114 -14.52 15.61 -7.46
N LEU A 115 -15.40 15.86 -6.50
CA LEU A 115 -15.47 15.09 -5.28
C LEU A 115 -15.65 13.59 -5.57
N ARG A 116 -16.55 13.22 -6.46
CA ARG A 116 -16.81 11.81 -6.80
C ARG A 116 -15.63 11.15 -7.52
N CYS A 117 -14.91 11.87 -8.38
CA CYS A 117 -13.73 11.34 -9.06
C CYS A 117 -12.54 11.14 -8.13
N TRP A 118 -12.39 11.97 -7.08
CA TRP A 118 -11.24 11.96 -6.19
C TRP A 118 -11.43 11.10 -4.94
N THR A 119 -12.64 11.01 -4.40
CA THR A 119 -12.88 10.43 -3.07
C THR A 119 -12.40 8.99 -2.96
N LEU A 120 -12.84 8.11 -3.87
CA LEU A 120 -12.46 6.69 -3.80
C LEU A 120 -10.96 6.45 -4.05
N PRO A 121 -10.34 7.03 -5.10
CA PRO A 121 -8.91 6.84 -5.33
C PRO A 121 -8.03 7.37 -4.20
N VAL A 122 -8.36 8.55 -3.65
CA VAL A 122 -7.60 9.13 -2.53
C VAL A 122 -7.74 8.28 -1.27
N LEU A 123 -8.95 7.83 -0.93
CA LEU A 123 -9.16 6.91 0.19
C LEU A 123 -8.42 5.60 -0.01
N GLY A 124 -8.40 5.05 -1.24
CA GLY A 124 -7.64 3.86 -1.57
C GLY A 124 -6.13 4.06 -1.40
N ALA A 125 -5.59 5.18 -1.87
CA ALA A 125 -4.18 5.53 -1.70
C ALA A 125 -3.80 5.67 -0.21
N LEU A 126 -4.62 6.38 0.57
CA LEU A 126 -4.40 6.52 2.02
C LEU A 126 -4.45 5.17 2.74
N LEU A 127 -5.37 4.29 2.36
CA LEU A 127 -5.46 2.94 2.92
C LEU A 127 -4.20 2.14 2.62
N MET A 128 -3.68 2.18 1.39
CA MET A 128 -2.46 1.49 1.00
C MET A 128 -1.25 2.00 1.78
N LEU A 129 -1.08 3.32 1.92
CA LEU A 129 -0.01 3.90 2.72
C LEU A 129 -0.11 3.50 4.19
N LEU A 130 -1.31 3.49 4.75
CA LEU A 130 -1.52 3.09 6.14
C LEU A 130 -1.19 1.60 6.35
N CYS A 131 -1.58 0.74 5.42
CA CYS A 131 -1.21 -0.68 5.45
C CYS A 131 0.33 -0.86 5.36
N GLY A 132 0.99 -0.10 4.48
CA GLY A 132 2.46 -0.11 4.37
C GLY A 132 3.12 0.30 5.70
N TRP A 133 2.64 1.35 6.34
CA TRP A 133 3.14 1.79 7.65
C TRP A 133 2.95 0.75 8.75
N LEU A 134 1.79 0.10 8.79
CA LEU A 134 1.52 -0.97 9.75
C LEU A 134 2.45 -2.16 9.56
N VAL A 135 2.67 -2.58 8.31
CA VAL A 135 3.61 -3.67 7.98
C VAL A 135 5.03 -3.30 8.39
N THR A 136 5.48 -2.07 8.11
CA THR A 136 6.78 -1.56 8.54
C THR A 136 6.93 -1.58 10.06
N ALA A 137 5.91 -1.11 10.79
CA ALA A 137 5.94 -1.12 12.24
C ALA A 137 6.05 -2.54 12.82
N LEU A 138 5.36 -3.52 12.21
CA LEU A 138 5.45 -4.94 12.60
C LEU A 138 6.86 -5.50 12.34
N TYR A 139 7.47 -5.17 11.20
CA TYR A 139 8.82 -5.60 10.90
C TYR A 139 9.87 -4.91 11.77
N ALA A 140 9.68 -3.64 12.11
CA ALA A 140 10.51 -2.95 13.08
C ALA A 140 10.43 -3.63 14.45
N LEU A 141 9.22 -3.94 14.92
CA LEU A 141 9.04 -4.67 16.17
C LEU A 141 9.75 -6.02 16.14
N HIS A 142 9.57 -6.79 15.06
CA HIS A 142 10.27 -8.06 14.89
C HIS A 142 11.80 -7.88 14.91
N TYR A 143 12.33 -6.92 14.17
CA TYR A 143 13.75 -6.63 14.08
C TYR A 143 14.37 -6.34 15.45
N PHE A 144 13.75 -5.42 16.22
CA PHE A 144 14.27 -5.03 17.54
C PHE A 144 14.06 -6.07 18.64
N THR A 145 13.09 -6.97 18.48
CA THR A 145 12.86 -8.06 19.47
C THR A 145 13.71 -9.29 19.22
N THR A 146 14.04 -9.58 17.96
CA THR A 146 14.76 -10.81 17.60
C THR A 146 16.26 -10.59 17.42
N THR A 147 16.70 -9.37 17.10
CA THR A 147 18.12 -9.07 16.91
C THR A 147 18.79 -8.79 18.26
N PRO A 148 19.89 -9.51 18.63
CA PRO A 148 20.66 -9.21 19.82
C PRO A 148 21.18 -7.77 19.82
N PRO A 149 21.20 -7.08 20.97
CA PRO A 149 21.58 -5.66 21.05
C PRO A 149 23.02 -5.40 20.57
N GLU A 150 23.89 -6.41 20.63
CA GLU A 150 25.27 -6.32 20.16
C GLU A 150 25.39 -6.21 18.63
N LEU A 151 24.39 -6.73 17.91
CA LEU A 151 24.34 -6.74 16.43
C LEU A 151 23.62 -5.52 15.86
N LEU A 152 22.93 -4.73 16.68
CA LEU A 152 22.23 -3.55 16.21
C LEU A 152 23.22 -2.50 15.69
N PRO A 153 22.89 -1.80 14.59
CA PRO A 153 23.70 -0.69 14.10
C PRO A 153 23.75 0.44 15.14
N LEU A 154 24.92 1.04 15.34
CA LEU A 154 25.14 2.12 16.33
C LEU A 154 24.50 3.46 15.95
N SER A 155 23.91 3.54 14.76
CA SER A 155 23.20 4.74 14.27
C SER A 155 21.72 4.39 14.13
N LEU A 156 20.91 4.89 15.05
CA LEU A 156 19.50 5.14 14.82
C LEU A 156 19.35 6.42 14.00
#